data_499c302f5991f0571ed20b1abca86b47
#
_entry.id   499c302f5991f0571ed20b1abca86b47
#
_cell.length_a   1.000
_cell.length_b   1.000
_cell.length_c   1.000
_cell.angle_alpha   90.00
_cell.angle_beta   90.00
_cell.angle_gamma   90.00
#
_symmetry.space_group_name_H-M   'P 1'
#
loop_
_entity.id
_entity.type
_entity.pdbx_description
1 polymer ?
#
loop_
_entity_poly.entity_id
_entity_poly.type
_entity_poly.pdbx_seq_one_letter_code
_entity_poly.pdbx_strand_id
1 'polypeptide(L)'
;MSYPVVSEVEFLKEVRNVEGKAKKKHFKDDRVTSPFFSFIKLDEVENNGVLSIRFYTDFGKESREIAGKEFEFGEAGKYYEYIMFFDVVEKIEPGTYRYGIFVNDRLLYEGKLIIYEFE
;
A
#
# COMPACT_ATOMS: atom_id res chain seq x y z
N MET A 1 24.45 -4.89 1.46
CA MET A 1 23.19 -4.73 2.20
C MET A 1 22.04 -5.04 1.28
N SER A 2 21.26 -6.05 1.58
CA SER A 2 20.13 -6.41 0.75
C SER A 2 18.86 -5.71 1.22
N TYR A 3 17.99 -5.38 0.27
CA TYR A 3 16.68 -4.81 0.55
C TYR A 3 15.62 -5.88 0.38
N PRO A 4 14.50 -5.77 1.11
CA PRO A 4 13.40 -6.70 0.89
C PRO A 4 12.79 -6.52 -0.50
N VAL A 5 12.07 -7.53 -0.93
CA VAL A 5 11.39 -7.54 -2.22
C VAL A 5 9.89 -7.40 -1.96
N VAL A 6 9.24 -6.53 -2.71
CA VAL A 6 7.79 -6.42 -2.66
C VAL A 6 7.22 -7.55 -3.52
N SER A 7 6.61 -8.54 -2.87
CA SER A 7 6.07 -9.71 -3.56
C SER A 7 4.60 -9.61 -3.89
N GLU A 8 3.85 -8.76 -3.18
CA GLU A 8 2.44 -8.60 -3.41
C GLU A 8 1.97 -7.21 -2.99
N VAL A 9 1.13 -6.60 -3.81
CA VAL A 9 0.44 -5.35 -3.49
C VAL A 9 -1.00 -5.49 -3.92
N GLU A 10 -1.93 -5.27 -2.99
CA GLU A 10 -3.36 -5.31 -3.28
C GLU A 10 -4.07 -4.14 -2.59
N PHE A 11 -5.09 -3.62 -3.23
CA PHE A 11 -5.96 -2.61 -2.64
C PHE A 11 -7.31 -3.25 -2.38
N LEU A 12 -7.67 -3.34 -1.11
CA LEU A 12 -8.77 -4.19 -0.65
C LEU A 12 -9.86 -3.38 0.04
N LYS A 13 -11.08 -3.85 -0.09
CA LYS A 13 -12.24 -3.26 0.59
C LYS A 13 -12.17 -3.54 2.08
N GLU A 14 -11.69 -4.71 2.47
CA GLU A 14 -11.57 -5.12 3.84
C GLU A 14 -10.48 -6.19 3.97
N VAL A 15 -9.77 -6.15 5.07
CA VAL A 15 -8.82 -7.20 5.41
C VAL A 15 -8.86 -7.41 6.92
N ARG A 16 -8.90 -8.68 7.35
CA ARG A 16 -8.91 -9.05 8.77
C ARG A 16 -7.92 -10.18 9.00
N ASN A 17 -7.36 -10.19 10.20
CA ASN A 17 -6.52 -11.29 10.65
C ASN A 17 -7.41 -12.30 11.38
N VAL A 18 -7.52 -13.50 10.83
CA VAL A 18 -8.29 -14.60 11.43
C VAL A 18 -7.34 -15.77 11.60
N GLU A 19 -7.06 -16.14 12.83
CA GLU A 19 -6.19 -17.28 13.17
C GLU A 19 -4.83 -17.22 12.48
N GLY A 20 -4.21 -16.05 12.45
CA GLY A 20 -2.89 -15.85 11.83
C GLY A 20 -2.89 -15.76 10.31
N LYS A 21 -4.07 -15.75 9.69
CA LYS A 21 -4.19 -15.62 8.25
C LYS A 21 -4.94 -14.35 7.88
N ALA A 22 -4.52 -13.72 6.81
CA ALA A 22 -5.21 -12.54 6.29
C ALA A 22 -6.44 -12.98 5.50
N LYS A 23 -7.63 -12.56 5.94
CA LYS A 23 -8.86 -12.72 5.19
C LYS A 23 -9.14 -11.44 4.43
N LYS A 24 -9.15 -11.54 3.12
CA LYS A 24 -9.25 -10.41 2.21
C LYS A 24 -10.64 -10.32 1.60
N LYS A 25 -11.15 -9.10 1.50
CA LYS A 25 -12.36 -8.82 0.76
C LYS A 25 -12.02 -7.85 -0.36
N HIS A 26 -12.18 -8.31 -1.59
CA HIS A 26 -11.86 -7.54 -2.78
C HIS A 26 -13.00 -6.59 -3.15
N PHE A 27 -12.68 -5.55 -3.89
CA PHE A 27 -13.68 -4.67 -4.47
C PHE A 27 -14.38 -5.39 -5.63
N LYS A 28 -15.65 -5.09 -5.82
CA LYS A 28 -16.41 -5.61 -6.94
C LYS A 28 -15.83 -5.06 -8.24
N ASP A 29 -15.58 -5.95 -9.20
CA ASP A 29 -15.00 -5.62 -10.50
C ASP A 29 -13.67 -4.87 -10.41
N ASP A 30 -12.92 -5.11 -9.31
CA ASP A 30 -11.64 -4.46 -9.04
C ASP A 30 -11.72 -2.92 -9.04
N ARG A 31 -12.89 -2.37 -8.75
CA ARG A 31 -13.10 -0.93 -8.70
C ARG A 31 -12.84 -0.40 -7.30
N VAL A 32 -11.64 0.06 -7.07
CA VAL A 32 -11.22 0.58 -5.77
C VAL A 32 -11.92 1.92 -5.50
N THR A 33 -12.53 2.01 -4.33
CA THR A 33 -13.10 3.27 -3.84
C THR A 33 -12.45 3.63 -2.51
N SER A 34 -12.36 4.91 -2.21
CA SER A 34 -11.84 5.36 -0.92
C SER A 34 -12.95 5.34 0.14
N PRO A 35 -12.70 4.92 1.39
CA PRO A 35 -11.44 4.42 1.90
C PRO A 35 -11.14 2.97 1.50
N PHE A 36 -9.87 2.61 1.52
CA PHE A 36 -9.45 1.26 1.17
C PHE A 36 -8.25 0.85 2.03
N PHE A 37 -7.95 -0.46 2.00
CA PHE A 37 -6.76 -1.00 2.62
C PHE A 37 -5.69 -1.25 1.57
N SER A 38 -4.46 -0.89 1.88
CA SER A 38 -3.31 -1.26 1.07
C SER A 38 -2.64 -2.47 1.74
N PHE A 39 -2.66 -3.60 1.06
CA PHE A 39 -2.05 -4.82 1.56
C PHE A 39 -0.71 -5.02 0.84
N ILE A 40 0.37 -5.03 1.60
CA ILE A 40 1.72 -5.12 1.05
C ILE A 40 2.43 -6.31 1.69
N LYS A 41 3.01 -7.15 0.87
CA LYS A 41 3.78 -8.29 1.34
C LYS A 41 5.24 -8.13 0.92
N LEU A 42 6.12 -8.25 1.89
CA LEU A 42 7.56 -8.16 1.68
C LEU A 42 8.20 -9.53 1.88
N ASP A 43 9.11 -9.87 0.99
CA ASP A 43 9.97 -11.05 1.14
C ASP A 43 11.40 -10.62 1.41
N GLU A 44 12.20 -11.56 1.92
CA GLU A 44 13.63 -11.37 2.13
C GLU A 44 13.96 -10.20 3.08
N VAL A 45 13.15 -10.06 4.13
CA VAL A 45 13.39 -9.04 5.14
C VAL A 45 14.51 -9.50 6.07
N GLU A 46 15.63 -8.77 6.09
CA GLU A 46 16.79 -9.11 6.91
C GLU A 46 17.00 -8.19 8.11
N ASN A 47 16.53 -6.98 8.04
CA ASN A 47 16.76 -5.98 9.07
C ASN A 47 15.48 -5.20 9.40
N ASN A 48 15.53 -4.50 10.52
CA ASN A 48 14.48 -3.55 10.88
C ASN A 48 14.42 -2.44 9.84
N GLY A 49 13.25 -1.84 9.68
CA GLY A 49 13.13 -0.74 8.76
C GLY A 49 11.77 -0.06 8.85
N VAL A 50 11.57 0.87 7.94
CA VAL A 50 10.31 1.60 7.80
C VAL A 50 9.75 1.33 6.42
N LEU A 51 8.55 0.73 6.40
CA LEU A 51 7.80 0.52 5.17
C LEU A 51 6.86 1.70 4.97
N SER A 52 6.88 2.29 3.81
CA SER A 52 5.91 3.34 3.49
C SER A 52 5.29 3.14 2.13
N ILE A 53 4.06 3.61 2.00
CA ILE A 53 3.39 3.73 0.71
C ILE A 53 3.00 5.20 0.54
N ARG A 54 3.25 5.73 -0.65
CA ARG A 54 2.95 7.13 -0.97
C ARG A 54 2.18 7.18 -2.28
N PHE A 55 1.17 8.03 -2.30
CA PHE A 55 0.32 8.24 -3.47
C PHE A 55 0.58 9.61 -4.08
N TYR A 56 0.67 9.64 -5.40
CA TYR A 56 0.98 10.85 -6.15
C TYR A 56 -0.06 11.06 -7.25
N THR A 57 -0.36 12.31 -7.51
CA THR A 57 -1.20 12.64 -8.67
C THR A 57 -0.48 12.22 -9.96
N ASP A 58 -1.23 11.72 -10.92
CA ASP A 58 -0.68 11.26 -12.20
C ASP A 58 -1.25 12.05 -13.36
N PHE A 59 -1.23 13.37 -13.23
CA PHE A 59 -1.65 14.26 -14.32
C PHE A 59 -0.83 15.54 -14.31
N GLY A 60 -0.57 16.03 -15.52
CA GLY A 60 0.22 17.25 -15.72
C GLY A 60 1.71 16.99 -15.61
N LYS A 61 2.45 18.08 -15.55
CA LYS A 61 3.92 18.06 -15.51
C LYS A 61 4.47 17.82 -14.10
N GLU A 62 3.65 17.98 -13.08
CA GLU A 62 4.09 17.84 -11.71
C GLU A 62 3.35 16.71 -11.00
N SER A 63 4.15 15.80 -10.48
CA SER A 63 3.64 14.73 -9.62
C SER A 63 3.67 15.22 -8.19
N ARG A 64 2.52 15.25 -7.54
CA ARG A 64 2.41 15.76 -6.18
C ARG A 64 1.97 14.64 -5.24
N GLU A 65 2.70 14.47 -4.14
CA GLU A 65 2.29 13.54 -3.10
C GLU A 65 1.03 14.06 -2.42
N ILE A 66 0.00 13.20 -2.34
CA ILE A 66 -1.29 13.56 -1.76
C ILE A 66 -1.61 12.80 -0.48
N ALA A 67 -1.01 11.64 -0.29
CA ALA A 67 -1.24 10.80 0.88
C ALA A 67 -0.11 9.81 1.06
N GLY A 68 0.06 9.34 2.29
CA GLY A 68 1.05 8.33 2.60
C GLY A 68 0.84 7.74 3.98
N LYS A 69 1.39 6.55 4.18
CA LYS A 69 1.40 5.87 5.47
C LYS A 69 2.74 5.20 5.68
N GLU A 70 3.15 5.11 6.93
CA GLU A 70 4.40 4.47 7.33
C GLU A 70 4.16 3.42 8.38
N PHE A 71 4.97 2.36 8.32
CA PHE A 71 5.00 1.29 9.32
C PHE A 71 6.43 0.95 9.66
N GLU A 72 6.71 0.88 10.96
CA GLU A 72 8.00 0.34 11.41
C GLU A 72 7.88 -1.17 11.52
N PHE A 73 8.82 -1.89 10.96
CA PHE A 73 8.93 -3.33 11.14
C PHE A 73 10.24 -3.65 11.86
N GLY A 74 10.16 -4.57 12.82
CA GLY A 74 11.26 -4.77 13.76
C GLY A 74 11.92 -6.14 13.76
N GLU A 75 11.40 -7.10 13.03
CA GLU A 75 11.96 -8.46 13.05
C GLU A 75 12.36 -8.92 11.66
N ALA A 76 13.51 -9.58 11.58
CA ALA A 76 13.96 -10.20 10.34
C ALA A 76 13.19 -11.50 10.09
N GLY A 77 12.94 -11.79 8.84
CA GLY A 77 12.26 -13.00 8.40
C GLY A 77 12.20 -13.06 6.88
N LYS A 78 11.58 -14.10 6.36
CA LYS A 78 11.49 -14.24 4.91
C LYS A 78 10.45 -13.33 4.27
N TYR A 79 9.42 -13.02 5.01
CA TYR A 79 8.43 -12.06 4.54
C TYR A 79 7.67 -11.48 5.72
N TYR A 80 7.09 -10.30 5.48
CA TYR A 80 6.15 -9.67 6.38
C TYR A 80 4.91 -9.25 5.60
N GLU A 81 3.76 -9.38 6.23
CA GLU A 81 2.52 -8.88 5.68
C GLU A 81 2.16 -7.60 6.41
N TYR A 82 1.98 -6.53 5.66
CA TYR A 82 1.63 -5.23 6.21
C TYR A 82 0.32 -4.75 5.62
N ILE A 83 -0.56 -4.32 6.50
CA ILE A 83 -1.86 -3.80 6.12
C ILE A 83 -1.86 -2.32 6.44
N MET A 84 -1.99 -1.51 5.42
CA MET A 84 -2.04 -0.06 5.57
C MET A 84 -3.46 0.40 5.30
N PHE A 85 -3.98 1.20 6.21
CA PHE A 85 -5.35 1.67 6.17
C PHE A 85 -5.41 3.17 5.98
N PHE A 86 -6.22 3.62 5.04
CA PHE A 86 -6.49 5.03 4.86
C PHE A 86 -7.84 5.35 5.49
N ASP A 87 -7.80 6.14 6.54
CA ASP A 87 -8.98 6.58 7.27
C ASP A 87 -9.88 7.45 6.38
N VAL A 88 -11.14 7.51 6.75
CA VAL A 88 -12.13 8.37 6.08
C VAL A 88 -11.69 9.84 6.05
N VAL A 89 -10.95 10.26 7.09
CA VAL A 89 -10.42 11.64 7.17
C VAL A 89 -9.37 11.91 6.10
N GLU A 90 -8.66 10.86 5.66
CA GLU A 90 -7.65 10.96 4.62
C GLU A 90 -8.19 10.45 3.28
N LYS A 91 -9.45 10.68 3.02
CA LYS A 91 -10.10 10.21 1.80
C LYS A 91 -9.42 10.79 0.56
N ILE A 92 -9.06 9.90 -0.35
CA ILE A 92 -8.46 10.28 -1.62
C ILE A 92 -9.58 10.47 -2.66
N GLU A 93 -9.56 11.59 -3.34
CA GLU A 93 -10.54 11.88 -4.37
C GLU A 93 -10.45 10.90 -5.54
N PRO A 94 -11.57 10.62 -6.23
CA PRO A 94 -11.53 9.78 -7.43
C PRO A 94 -10.56 10.32 -8.47
N GLY A 95 -9.88 9.43 -9.15
CA GLY A 95 -8.90 9.81 -10.16
C GLY A 95 -7.86 8.74 -10.38
N THR A 96 -6.89 9.05 -11.21
CA THR A 96 -5.75 8.17 -11.51
C THR A 96 -4.52 8.65 -10.74
N TYR A 97 -3.90 7.73 -10.03
CA TYR A 97 -2.76 8.02 -9.18
C TYR A 97 -1.62 7.05 -9.45
N ARG A 98 -0.41 7.51 -9.14
CA ARG A 98 0.74 6.62 -9.02
C ARG A 98 0.98 6.36 -7.54
N TYR A 99 1.52 5.21 -7.23
CA TYR A 99 1.95 4.92 -5.86
C TYR A 99 3.35 4.34 -5.87
N GLY A 100 4.08 4.61 -4.80
CA GLY A 100 5.39 4.03 -4.58
C GLY A 100 5.45 3.35 -3.24
N ILE A 101 6.13 2.21 -3.19
CA ILE A 101 6.38 1.48 -1.96
C ILE A 101 7.87 1.59 -1.65
N PHE A 102 8.17 2.09 -0.45
CA PHE A 102 9.51 2.42 -0.03
C PHE A 102 9.87 1.64 1.22
N VAL A 103 11.14 1.26 1.32
CA VAL A 103 11.70 0.77 2.57
C VAL A 103 12.91 1.65 2.88
N ASN A 104 12.91 2.26 4.06
CA ASN A 104 13.94 3.21 4.47
C ASN A 104 14.18 4.30 3.41
N ASP A 105 13.08 4.86 2.91
CA ASP A 105 13.07 5.89 1.87
C ASP A 105 13.62 5.48 0.51
N ARG A 106 13.88 4.18 0.31
CA ARG A 106 14.27 3.67 -0.98
C ARG A 106 13.08 3.07 -1.71
N LEU A 107 12.84 3.52 -2.93
CA LEU A 107 11.75 3.01 -3.75
C LEU A 107 12.02 1.57 -4.18
N LEU A 108 11.11 0.67 -3.82
CA LEU A 108 11.20 -0.75 -4.19
C LEU A 108 10.18 -1.15 -5.25
N TYR A 109 9.06 -0.47 -5.30
CA TYR A 109 7.98 -0.81 -6.22
C TYR A 109 7.15 0.43 -6.55
N GLU A 110 6.70 0.50 -7.78
CA GLU A 110 5.89 1.62 -8.26
C GLU A 110 4.76 1.07 -9.13
N GLY A 111 3.58 1.66 -9.00
CA GLY A 111 2.44 1.23 -9.78
C GLY A 111 1.43 2.36 -9.97
N LYS A 112 0.34 2.04 -10.64
CA LYS A 112 -0.78 2.94 -10.87
C LYS A 112 -2.03 2.42 -10.21
N LEU A 113 -2.87 3.33 -9.74
CA LEU A 113 -4.14 3.01 -9.10
C LEU A 113 -5.21 3.97 -9.59
N ILE A 114 -6.33 3.42 -10.00
CA ILE A 114 -7.51 4.22 -10.34
C ILE A 114 -8.47 4.12 -9.16
N ILE A 115 -8.86 5.28 -8.62
CA ILE A 115 -9.85 5.35 -7.55
C ILE A 115 -11.15 5.82 -8.17
N TYR A 116 -12.21 5.03 -7.98
CA TYR A 116 -13.53 5.29 -8.53
C TYR A 116 -14.41 6.03 -7.52
N GLU A 117 -15.45 6.65 -8.00
CA GLU A 117 -16.43 7.26 -7.12
C GLU A 117 -17.21 6.18 -6.37
N PHE A 118 -17.48 6.44 -5.11
CA PHE A 118 -18.30 5.56 -4.29
C PHE A 118 -19.77 5.70 -4.73
N GLU A 119 -20.39 4.58 -5.03
CA GLU A 119 -21.81 4.54 -5.40
C GLU A 119 -22.67 4.13 -4.22
#